data_a438d5d8610ea2a864ab3272b35bb50f
#
_entry.id   a438d5d8610ea2a864ab3272b35bb50f
#
_cell.length_a   1.000
_cell.length_b   1.000
_cell.length_c   1.000
_cell.angle_alpha   90.00
_cell.angle_beta   90.00
_cell.angle_gamma   90.00
#
_symmetry.space_group_name_H-M   'P 1'
#
loop_
_entity.id
_entity.type
_entity.pdbx_description
1 polymer ?
#
loop_
_entity_poly.entity_id
_entity_poly.type
_entity_poly.pdbx_seq_one_letter_code
_entity_poly.pdbx_strand_id
1 'polypeptide(L)'
;TSVVFELSSQEHSLKTNYGAIETELQNYGIKNPTIQDVSKAVISIRNSKLPDPKLIGNSGSFFKNPVVSNSEFEILQALFPQIQHYKISAEVVKIPAGWLIDTAGFKGKTFGDFGVHAKQALVLVNYGGASGMDILNLSKQIQKAVKFIFDIDLETEVNIL
;
A
#
# COMPACT_ATOMS: atom_id res chain seq x y z
N THR A 1 -21.77 8.98 -8.73
CA THR A 1 -20.44 9.04 -9.36
C THR A 1 -20.26 7.81 -10.23
N SER A 2 -19.79 7.98 -11.46
CA SER A 2 -19.49 6.87 -12.38
C SER A 2 -18.07 7.00 -12.92
N VAL A 3 -17.49 5.86 -13.30
CA VAL A 3 -16.19 5.79 -13.97
C VAL A 3 -16.37 5.05 -15.28
N VAL A 4 -15.84 5.58 -16.36
CA VAL A 4 -15.87 4.96 -17.69
C VAL A 4 -14.47 4.50 -18.03
N PHE A 5 -14.32 3.22 -18.42
CA PHE A 5 -13.06 2.64 -18.87
C PHE A 5 -13.15 2.32 -20.37
N GLU A 6 -12.11 2.69 -21.11
CA GLU A 6 -11.89 2.20 -22.47
C GLU A 6 -11.08 0.91 -22.37
N LEU A 7 -11.64 -0.20 -22.84
CA LEU A 7 -11.04 -1.54 -22.76
C LEU A 7 -10.90 -2.15 -24.14
N SER A 8 -9.81 -2.88 -24.39
CA SER A 8 -9.67 -3.69 -25.59
C SER A 8 -10.48 -4.99 -25.45
N SER A 9 -11.19 -5.40 -26.52
CA SER A 9 -11.91 -6.67 -26.58
C SER A 9 -11.09 -7.80 -27.22
N GLN A 10 -10.00 -7.46 -27.89
CA GLN A 10 -9.11 -8.39 -28.61
C GLN A 10 -7.64 -7.92 -28.46
N GLU A 11 -6.70 -8.79 -28.80
CA GLU A 11 -5.24 -8.50 -28.78
C GLU A 11 -4.74 -7.92 -27.44
N HIS A 12 -5.07 -8.59 -26.34
CA HIS A 12 -4.71 -8.14 -25.01
C HIS A 12 -3.20 -8.16 -24.76
N SER A 13 -2.64 -7.01 -24.40
CA SER A 13 -1.27 -6.92 -23.87
C SER A 13 -1.29 -7.16 -22.36
N LEU A 14 -0.92 -8.37 -21.92
CA LEU A 14 -0.93 -8.72 -20.50
C LEU A 14 0.30 -8.16 -19.80
N LYS A 15 0.09 -7.31 -18.76
CA LYS A 15 1.16 -6.78 -17.92
C LYS A 15 1.34 -7.67 -16.69
N THR A 16 2.11 -8.74 -16.82
CA THR A 16 2.35 -9.73 -15.75
C THR A 16 3.56 -9.41 -14.87
N ASN A 17 4.41 -8.49 -15.29
CA ASN A 17 5.63 -8.07 -14.58
C ASN A 17 5.38 -7.16 -13.37
N TYR A 18 4.13 -6.85 -13.04
CA TYR A 18 3.80 -6.02 -11.88
C TYR A 18 3.65 -6.85 -10.61
N GLY A 19 4.41 -6.50 -9.57
CA GLY A 19 4.33 -7.15 -8.26
C GLY A 19 4.65 -8.65 -8.31
N ALA A 20 3.78 -9.48 -7.71
CA ALA A 20 3.96 -10.93 -7.63
C ALA A 20 3.13 -11.71 -8.67
N ILE A 21 2.57 -11.05 -9.69
CA ILE A 21 1.66 -11.70 -10.66
C ILE A 21 2.37 -12.84 -11.39
N GLU A 22 3.58 -12.60 -11.89
CA GLU A 22 4.36 -13.59 -12.61
C GLU A 22 4.69 -14.80 -11.72
N THR A 23 5.10 -14.58 -10.49
CA THR A 23 5.36 -15.62 -9.51
C THR A 23 4.10 -16.45 -9.22
N GLU A 24 2.94 -15.80 -9.07
CA GLU A 24 1.68 -16.48 -8.80
C GLU A 24 1.23 -17.31 -10.00
N LEU A 25 1.41 -16.83 -11.23
CA LEU A 25 1.15 -17.59 -12.46
C LEU A 25 2.09 -18.81 -12.59
N GLN A 26 3.37 -18.66 -12.23
CA GLN A 26 4.32 -19.75 -12.18
C GLN A 26 3.92 -20.81 -11.15
N ASN A 27 3.45 -20.38 -9.95
CA ASN A 27 2.92 -21.29 -8.93
C ASN A 27 1.72 -22.11 -9.43
N TYR A 28 0.92 -21.54 -10.33
CA TYR A 28 -0.18 -22.25 -11.00
C TYR A 28 0.27 -23.12 -12.18
N GLY A 29 1.55 -23.10 -12.55
CA GLY A 29 2.09 -23.83 -13.71
C GLY A 29 1.69 -23.24 -15.06
N ILE A 30 1.23 -21.98 -15.10
CA ILE A 30 0.72 -21.31 -16.29
C ILE A 30 1.86 -20.58 -17.01
N LYS A 31 2.23 -21.06 -18.22
CA LYS A 31 3.28 -20.46 -19.06
C LYS A 31 2.75 -19.37 -20.00
N ASN A 32 1.55 -19.59 -20.54
CA ASN A 32 0.88 -18.64 -21.46
C ASN A 32 -0.44 -18.22 -20.83
N PRO A 33 -0.42 -17.17 -19.97
CA PRO A 33 -1.60 -16.77 -19.23
C PRO A 33 -2.66 -16.11 -20.12
N THR A 34 -3.92 -16.37 -19.80
CA THR A 34 -5.07 -15.62 -20.29
C THR A 34 -5.39 -14.44 -19.38
N ILE A 35 -6.28 -13.52 -19.81
CA ILE A 35 -6.77 -12.43 -18.94
C ILE A 35 -7.45 -12.97 -17.67
N GLN A 36 -8.11 -14.12 -17.75
CA GLN A 36 -8.74 -14.80 -16.61
C GLN A 36 -7.69 -15.32 -15.61
N ASP A 37 -6.58 -15.84 -16.10
CA ASP A 37 -5.50 -16.33 -15.24
C ASP A 37 -4.82 -15.18 -14.50
N VAL A 38 -4.57 -14.05 -15.20
CA VAL A 38 -4.05 -12.84 -14.57
C VAL A 38 -5.02 -12.31 -13.53
N SER A 39 -6.32 -12.27 -13.83
CA SER A 39 -7.35 -11.86 -12.88
C SER A 39 -7.37 -12.72 -11.62
N LYS A 40 -7.32 -14.06 -11.77
CA LYS A 40 -7.24 -15.01 -10.64
C LYS A 40 -5.98 -14.78 -9.80
N ALA A 41 -4.82 -14.62 -10.45
CA ALA A 41 -3.57 -14.35 -9.75
C ALA A 41 -3.64 -13.03 -8.95
N VAL A 42 -4.18 -11.95 -9.53
CA VAL A 42 -4.37 -10.67 -8.83
C VAL A 42 -5.31 -10.82 -7.63
N ILE A 43 -6.43 -11.52 -7.78
CA ILE A 43 -7.38 -11.77 -6.69
C ILE A 43 -6.70 -12.56 -5.56
N SER A 44 -5.97 -13.63 -5.88
CA SER A 44 -5.23 -14.44 -4.91
C SER A 44 -4.22 -13.60 -4.13
N ILE A 45 -3.38 -12.81 -4.83
CA ILE A 45 -2.39 -11.93 -4.23
C ILE A 45 -3.05 -10.90 -3.32
N ARG A 46 -4.16 -10.28 -3.74
CA ARG A 46 -4.88 -9.31 -2.93
C ARG A 46 -5.47 -9.94 -1.67
N ASN A 47 -6.13 -11.08 -1.80
CA ASN A 47 -6.72 -11.80 -0.66
C ASN A 47 -5.65 -12.28 0.34
N SER A 48 -4.44 -12.58 -0.11
CA SER A 48 -3.35 -12.97 0.79
C SER A 48 -2.76 -11.80 1.58
N LYS A 49 -2.87 -10.57 1.07
CA LYS A 49 -2.25 -9.36 1.64
C LYS A 49 -3.22 -8.42 2.35
N LEU A 50 -4.46 -8.33 1.87
CA LEU A 50 -5.45 -7.37 2.37
C LEU A 50 -6.48 -8.05 3.26
N PRO A 51 -6.93 -7.39 4.33
CA PRO A 51 -8.02 -7.91 5.15
C PRO A 51 -9.35 -7.84 4.37
N ASP A 52 -10.19 -8.88 4.52
CA ASP A 52 -11.55 -8.83 4.01
C ASP A 52 -12.35 -7.78 4.83
N PRO A 53 -12.88 -6.72 4.21
CA PRO A 53 -13.61 -5.67 4.92
C PRO A 53 -14.93 -6.14 5.54
N LYS A 54 -15.44 -7.32 5.15
CA LYS A 54 -16.59 -7.97 5.80
C LYS A 54 -16.23 -8.58 7.15
N LEU A 55 -14.97 -8.92 7.38
CA LEU A 55 -14.47 -9.56 8.59
C LEU A 55 -13.74 -8.57 9.50
N ILE A 56 -12.96 -7.67 8.91
CA ILE A 56 -12.16 -6.68 9.65
C ILE A 56 -12.40 -5.32 9.01
N GLY A 57 -13.01 -4.41 9.78
CA GLY A 57 -13.30 -3.05 9.32
C GLY A 57 -12.02 -2.34 8.85
N ASN A 58 -12.03 -1.80 7.65
CA ASN A 58 -10.95 -1.00 7.09
C ASN A 58 -11.44 -0.18 5.90
N SER A 59 -10.67 0.84 5.52
CA SER A 59 -10.93 1.71 4.37
C SER A 59 -9.88 1.57 3.26
N GLY A 60 -9.18 0.44 3.21
CA GLY A 60 -8.07 0.22 2.28
C GLY A 60 -6.81 0.99 2.68
N SER A 61 -6.04 1.45 1.70
CA SER A 61 -4.86 2.26 1.96
C SER A 61 -5.24 3.59 2.59
N PHE A 62 -4.72 3.87 3.78
CA PHE A 62 -5.07 5.07 4.54
C PHE A 62 -4.26 6.30 4.12
N PHE A 63 -3.05 6.10 3.62
CA PHE A 63 -2.13 7.16 3.24
C PHE A 63 -1.71 7.05 1.77
N LYS A 64 -1.48 8.19 1.14
CA LYS A 64 -0.84 8.29 -0.17
C LYS A 64 0.65 7.96 -0.06
N ASN A 65 1.21 7.43 -1.14
CA ASN A 65 2.66 7.28 -1.24
C ASN A 65 3.28 8.67 -1.49
N PRO A 66 4.15 9.20 -0.61
CA PRO A 66 4.75 10.51 -0.79
C PRO A 66 5.69 10.55 -2.00
N VAL A 67 5.77 11.74 -2.59
CA VAL A 67 6.73 12.06 -3.66
C VAL A 67 7.68 13.11 -3.11
N VAL A 68 8.97 12.83 -3.19
CA VAL A 68 10.06 13.69 -2.71
C VAL A 68 10.99 14.05 -3.87
N SER A 69 11.78 15.12 -3.73
CA SER A 69 12.84 15.44 -4.69
C SER A 69 13.97 14.40 -4.65
N ASN A 70 14.74 14.30 -5.73
CA ASN A 70 15.91 13.42 -5.74
C ASN A 70 16.93 13.79 -4.66
N SER A 71 17.12 15.08 -4.37
CA SER A 71 18.04 15.52 -3.33
C SER A 71 17.60 15.08 -1.91
N GLU A 72 16.31 15.17 -1.60
CA GLU A 72 15.77 14.65 -0.34
C GLU A 72 15.88 13.12 -0.27
N PHE A 73 15.64 12.43 -1.40
CA PHE A 73 15.75 10.98 -1.47
C PHE A 73 17.21 10.52 -1.26
N GLU A 74 18.21 11.19 -1.82
CA GLU A 74 19.63 10.86 -1.63
C GLU A 74 20.04 10.93 -0.13
N ILE A 75 19.55 11.94 0.60
CA ILE A 75 19.77 12.07 2.03
C ILE A 75 19.10 10.89 2.77
N LEU A 76 17.85 10.59 2.43
CA LEU A 76 17.13 9.47 3.03
C LEU A 76 17.78 8.13 2.73
N GLN A 77 18.27 7.92 1.50
CA GLN A 77 18.93 6.69 1.10
C GLN A 77 20.28 6.49 1.81
N ALA A 78 21.01 7.57 2.09
CA ALA A 78 22.24 7.50 2.89
C ALA A 78 21.95 7.08 4.34
N LEU A 79 20.85 7.52 4.94
CA LEU A 79 20.43 7.16 6.30
C LEU A 79 19.73 5.80 6.35
N PHE A 80 18.99 5.45 5.29
CA PHE A 80 18.21 4.23 5.18
C PHE A 80 18.53 3.50 3.86
N PRO A 81 19.64 2.77 3.75
CA PRO A 81 20.09 2.14 2.51
C PRO A 81 19.08 1.16 1.90
N GLN A 82 18.15 0.62 2.71
CA GLN A 82 17.11 -0.33 2.27
C GLN A 82 15.80 0.36 1.84
N ILE A 83 15.79 1.70 1.74
CA ILE A 83 14.58 2.45 1.39
C ILE A 83 14.05 2.04 0.03
N GLN A 84 12.81 1.54 0.01
CA GLN A 84 12.13 1.21 -1.22
C GLN A 84 11.67 2.48 -1.93
N HIS A 85 11.78 2.51 -3.25
CA HIS A 85 11.40 3.68 -4.04
C HIS A 85 11.03 3.33 -5.47
N TYR A 86 10.32 4.24 -6.12
CA TYR A 86 10.00 4.20 -7.55
C TYR A 86 10.38 5.52 -8.19
N LYS A 87 11.29 5.49 -9.16
CA LYS A 87 11.65 6.69 -9.93
C LYS A 87 10.46 7.11 -10.80
N ILE A 88 10.03 8.38 -10.66
CA ILE A 88 8.95 8.96 -11.46
C ILE A 88 9.56 9.76 -12.61
N SER A 89 10.52 10.64 -12.32
CA SER A 89 11.25 11.45 -13.30
C SER A 89 12.71 11.61 -12.90
N ALA A 90 13.43 12.49 -13.58
CA ALA A 90 14.79 12.87 -13.20
C ALA A 90 14.83 13.68 -11.89
N GLU A 91 13.74 14.36 -11.52
CA GLU A 91 13.69 15.28 -10.39
C GLU A 91 13.02 14.67 -9.14
N VAL A 92 12.15 13.67 -9.30
CA VAL A 92 11.31 13.19 -8.19
C VAL A 92 11.21 11.67 -8.10
N VAL A 93 11.08 11.21 -6.87
CA VAL A 93 10.99 9.80 -6.47
C VAL A 93 9.76 9.59 -5.61
N LYS A 94 9.05 8.49 -5.82
CA LYS A 94 7.93 8.05 -4.97
C LYS A 94 8.42 7.03 -3.96
N ILE A 95 8.12 7.25 -2.69
CA ILE A 95 8.45 6.34 -1.60
C ILE A 95 7.17 5.61 -1.16
N PRO A 96 7.16 4.26 -1.05
CA PRO A 96 6.01 3.55 -0.52
C PRO A 96 5.74 3.95 0.93
N ALA A 97 4.58 4.53 1.21
CA ALA A 97 4.19 4.88 2.58
C ALA A 97 4.12 3.65 3.49
N GLY A 98 3.77 2.48 2.92
CA GLY A 98 3.82 1.21 3.66
C GLY A 98 5.20 0.86 4.18
N TRP A 99 6.26 1.15 3.43
CA TRP A 99 7.65 0.96 3.88
C TRP A 99 7.99 1.91 5.03
N LEU A 100 7.61 3.18 4.94
CA LEU A 100 7.85 4.17 6.00
C LEU A 100 7.16 3.77 7.31
N ILE A 101 5.89 3.35 7.22
CA ILE A 101 5.08 2.93 8.37
C ILE A 101 5.62 1.63 8.99
N ASP A 102 6.06 0.67 8.16
CA ASP A 102 6.68 -0.58 8.60
C ASP A 102 8.02 -0.30 9.32
N THR A 103 8.87 0.52 8.72
CA THR A 103 10.17 0.93 9.29
C THR A 103 10.00 1.76 10.57
N ALA A 104 8.94 2.58 10.67
CA ALA A 104 8.56 3.27 11.91
C ALA A 104 7.97 2.33 12.97
N GLY A 105 7.86 1.03 12.67
CA GLY A 105 7.48 -0.02 13.61
C GLY A 105 5.99 -0.12 13.91
N PHE A 106 5.10 0.38 13.04
CA PHE A 106 3.65 0.30 13.27
C PHE A 106 3.00 -0.95 12.67
N LYS A 107 3.58 -1.56 11.64
CA LYS A 107 3.01 -2.74 10.98
C LYS A 107 2.73 -3.87 11.98
N GLY A 108 1.50 -4.38 11.96
CA GLY A 108 1.06 -5.45 12.86
C GLY A 108 0.81 -5.03 14.31
N LYS A 109 0.99 -3.76 14.66
CA LYS A 109 0.68 -3.28 16.02
C LYS A 109 -0.82 -3.10 16.21
N THR A 110 -1.30 -3.53 17.38
CA THR A 110 -2.68 -3.43 17.83
C THR A 110 -2.76 -2.54 19.07
N PHE A 111 -3.80 -1.72 19.17
CA PHE A 111 -4.07 -0.80 20.27
C PHE A 111 -5.51 -1.02 20.77
N GLY A 112 -5.74 -2.12 21.48
CA GLY A 112 -7.10 -2.58 21.82
C GLY A 112 -7.81 -3.09 20.57
N ASP A 113 -8.94 -2.47 20.20
CA ASP A 113 -9.82 -2.90 19.11
C ASP A 113 -9.44 -2.31 17.72
N PHE A 114 -8.29 -1.69 17.59
CA PHE A 114 -7.80 -1.14 16.32
C PHE A 114 -6.29 -1.28 16.18
N GLY A 115 -5.78 -1.07 14.98
CA GLY A 115 -4.35 -1.16 14.74
C GLY A 115 -3.94 -1.00 13.27
N VAL A 116 -2.73 -1.47 12.98
CA VAL A 116 -2.17 -1.52 11.62
C VAL A 116 -2.11 -2.97 11.18
N HIS A 117 -2.62 -3.26 10.00
CA HIS A 117 -2.71 -4.63 9.49
C HIS A 117 -1.32 -5.30 9.39
N ALA A 118 -1.22 -6.56 9.82
CA ALA A 118 0.05 -7.29 9.93
C ALA A 118 0.75 -7.53 8.57
N LYS A 119 -0.01 -7.64 7.48
CA LYS A 119 0.54 -7.92 6.14
C LYS A 119 0.62 -6.68 5.25
N GLN A 120 -0.07 -5.58 5.59
CA GLN A 120 -0.11 -4.35 4.80
C GLN A 120 -0.14 -3.13 5.72
N ALA A 121 1.00 -2.47 5.88
CA ALA A 121 1.16 -1.34 6.79
C ALA A 121 0.34 -0.09 6.42
N LEU A 122 -0.12 0.03 5.16
CA LEU A 122 -1.00 1.11 4.73
C LEU A 122 -2.44 0.96 5.21
N VAL A 123 -2.84 -0.23 5.69
CA VAL A 123 -4.23 -0.51 6.07
C VAL A 123 -4.39 -0.41 7.58
N LEU A 124 -5.12 0.62 8.02
CA LEU A 124 -5.58 0.73 9.39
C LEU A 124 -6.85 -0.13 9.56
N VAL A 125 -6.92 -0.88 10.65
CA VAL A 125 -7.96 -1.87 10.88
C VAL A 125 -8.73 -1.57 12.18
N ASN A 126 -10.03 -1.86 12.14
CA ASN A 126 -10.93 -1.86 13.29
C ASN A 126 -11.44 -3.28 13.52
N TYR A 127 -11.15 -3.86 14.66
CA TYR A 127 -11.56 -5.20 15.05
C TYR A 127 -12.98 -5.28 15.63
N GLY A 128 -13.71 -4.14 15.66
CA GLY A 128 -15.14 -4.10 15.97
C GLY A 128 -15.55 -3.13 17.08
N GLY A 129 -14.64 -2.73 17.97
CA GLY A 129 -14.97 -1.87 19.12
C GLY A 129 -14.46 -0.42 19.00
N ALA A 130 -13.58 -0.13 18.05
CA ALA A 130 -12.96 1.19 17.93
C ALA A 130 -13.87 2.21 17.24
N SER A 131 -13.79 3.47 17.69
CA SER A 131 -14.43 4.62 17.06
C SER A 131 -13.63 5.13 15.86
N GLY A 132 -14.26 5.93 14.98
CA GLY A 132 -13.54 6.64 13.91
C GLY A 132 -12.46 7.59 14.47
N MET A 133 -12.67 8.14 15.67
CA MET A 133 -11.69 9.00 16.33
C MET A 133 -10.44 8.22 16.77
N ASP A 134 -10.57 6.96 17.17
CA ASP A 134 -9.44 6.11 17.53
C ASP A 134 -8.55 5.85 16.29
N ILE A 135 -9.18 5.54 15.15
CA ILE A 135 -8.47 5.38 13.86
C ILE A 135 -7.79 6.69 13.42
N LEU A 136 -8.49 7.83 13.57
CA LEU A 136 -7.92 9.14 13.25
C LEU A 136 -6.72 9.47 14.15
N ASN A 137 -6.81 9.18 15.44
CA ASN A 137 -5.72 9.42 16.38
C ASN A 137 -4.51 8.51 16.06
N LEU A 138 -4.73 7.25 15.71
CA LEU A 138 -3.67 6.35 15.24
C LEU A 138 -3.01 6.90 13.97
N SER A 139 -3.80 7.37 13.00
CA SER A 139 -3.25 7.95 11.78
C SER A 139 -2.35 9.17 12.06
N LYS A 140 -2.75 10.05 12.97
CA LYS A 140 -1.94 11.19 13.42
C LYS A 140 -0.66 10.77 14.14
N GLN A 141 -0.69 9.69 14.92
CA GLN A 141 0.51 9.14 15.55
C GLN A 141 1.49 8.61 14.50
N ILE A 142 1.00 7.90 13.49
CA ILE A 142 1.80 7.42 12.36
C ILE A 142 2.42 8.60 11.60
N GLN A 143 1.62 9.63 11.26
CA GLN A 143 2.12 10.83 10.58
C GLN A 143 3.25 11.50 11.38
N LYS A 144 3.07 11.69 12.69
CA LYS A 144 4.09 12.28 13.56
C LYS A 144 5.36 11.43 13.61
N ALA A 145 5.25 10.12 13.71
CA ALA A 145 6.39 9.23 13.75
C ALA A 145 7.17 9.23 12.42
N VAL A 146 6.46 9.16 11.29
CA VAL A 146 7.10 9.23 9.97
C VAL A 146 7.77 10.58 9.75
N LYS A 147 7.11 11.69 10.12
CA LYS A 147 7.72 13.03 10.08
C LYS A 147 8.98 13.11 10.94
N PHE A 148 8.94 12.59 12.15
CA PHE A 148 10.09 12.62 13.06
C PHE A 148 11.28 11.78 12.56
N ILE A 149 11.02 10.60 11.99
CA ILE A 149 12.08 9.65 11.58
C ILE A 149 12.66 10.03 10.21
N PHE A 150 11.80 10.43 9.26
CA PHE A 150 12.16 10.58 7.85
C PHE A 150 12.05 12.02 7.33
N ASP A 151 11.56 12.95 8.14
CA ASP A 151 11.17 14.32 7.72
C ASP A 151 10.16 14.36 6.55
N ILE A 152 9.34 13.32 6.41
CA ILE A 152 8.31 13.20 5.38
C ILE A 152 6.92 13.44 5.98
N ASP A 153 6.12 14.28 5.34
CA ASP A 153 4.70 14.48 5.68
C ASP A 153 3.83 13.48 4.91
N LEU A 154 3.14 12.58 5.62
CA LEU A 154 2.17 11.67 5.01
C LEU A 154 0.81 12.36 4.84
N GLU A 155 0.27 12.32 3.62
CA GLU A 155 -1.11 12.69 3.34
C GLU A 155 -2.05 11.50 3.48
N THR A 156 -3.25 11.76 4.02
CA THR A 156 -4.33 10.76 4.01
C THR A 156 -4.90 10.61 2.59
N GLU A 157 -5.16 9.37 2.18
CA GLU A 157 -5.88 9.06 0.94
C GLU A 157 -7.39 8.99 1.20
N VAL A 158 -7.77 8.57 2.40
CA VAL A 158 -9.17 8.49 2.83
C VAL A 158 -9.74 9.88 3.12
N ASN A 159 -11.01 10.08 2.79
CA ASN A 159 -11.75 11.29 3.19
C ASN A 159 -12.16 11.16 4.65
N ILE A 160 -11.82 12.17 5.44
CA ILE A 160 -12.20 12.29 6.86
C ILE A 160 -13.35 13.28 6.91
N LEU A 161 -14.52 12.80 7.32
CA LEU A 161 -15.78 13.56 7.41
C LEU A 161 -16.04 14.00 8.85
#